data_5374e48f02c5827eaaf3b02086a113a4
#
_entry.id   5374e48f02c5827eaaf3b02086a113a4
#
_cell.length_a   1.000
_cell.length_b   1.000
_cell.length_c   1.000
_cell.angle_alpha   90.00
_cell.angle_beta   90.00
_cell.angle_gamma   90.00
#
_symmetry.space_group_name_H-M   'P 1'
#
loop_
_entity.id
_entity.type
_entity.pdbx_description
1 polymer ?
#
loop_
_entity_poly.entity_id
_entity_poly.type
_entity_poly.pdbx_seq_one_letter_code
_entity_poly.pdbx_strand_id
1 'polypeptide(L)'
;MIDLTVYNRDGEEIDSLKVDESSFGGSVRYPLLKQSIVMYHANKRVGTAATKGRGMVKGSTKKLFRQKGTGNARVGNRRTGKRVGGGMTFAKISRDFSKQMPKKQRRLARDSAVLEKLLSNNVVVVDELGFEKPKTKDFVTILDNLKILNKGSCLVTISSEDTNLYKSARNIPRIAVMPVTDLNAGDICNHKKMLFTKEAFLKLTVED
;
A
#
# COMPACT_ATOMS: atom_id res chain seq x y z
N MET A 1 -8.23 -22.07 -16.93
CA MET A 1 -7.96 -21.02 -17.94
C MET A 1 -8.99 -19.92 -17.78
N ILE A 2 -8.57 -18.66 -17.80
CA ILE A 2 -9.42 -17.48 -17.61
C ILE A 2 -9.37 -16.70 -18.92
N ASP A 3 -10.53 -16.37 -19.48
CA ASP A 3 -10.62 -15.54 -20.69
C ASP A 3 -10.73 -14.07 -20.26
N LEU A 4 -9.80 -13.22 -20.72
CA LEU A 4 -9.77 -11.79 -20.47
C LEU A 4 -10.05 -11.02 -21.75
N THR A 5 -11.07 -10.19 -21.73
CA THR A 5 -11.39 -9.30 -22.85
C THR A 5 -10.44 -8.11 -22.90
N VAL A 6 -9.91 -7.80 -24.07
CA VAL A 6 -9.09 -6.62 -24.33
C VAL A 6 -9.97 -5.54 -24.96
N TYR A 7 -9.92 -4.35 -24.38
CA TYR A 7 -10.72 -3.20 -24.77
C TYR A 7 -9.86 -2.14 -25.49
N ASN A 8 -10.50 -1.33 -26.35
CA ASN A 8 -9.91 -0.08 -26.83
C ASN A 8 -10.15 1.07 -25.83
N ARG A 9 -9.69 2.28 -26.16
CA ARG A 9 -9.92 3.49 -25.35
C ARG A 9 -11.39 3.90 -25.26
N ASP A 10 -12.20 3.45 -26.21
CA ASP A 10 -13.63 3.76 -26.29
C ASP A 10 -14.50 2.73 -25.54
N GLY A 11 -13.88 1.67 -25.02
CA GLY A 11 -14.55 0.63 -24.26
C GLY A 11 -15.16 -0.48 -25.13
N GLU A 12 -14.77 -0.57 -26.41
CA GLU A 12 -15.17 -1.65 -27.30
C GLU A 12 -14.21 -2.84 -27.16
N GLU A 13 -14.71 -4.04 -27.33
CA GLU A 13 -13.95 -5.28 -27.29
C GLU A 13 -13.21 -5.51 -28.60
N ILE A 14 -11.88 -5.65 -28.55
CA ILE A 14 -11.03 -5.87 -29.75
C ILE A 14 -10.53 -7.31 -29.82
N ASP A 15 -10.12 -7.87 -28.69
CA ASP A 15 -9.38 -9.15 -28.63
C ASP A 15 -9.69 -9.88 -27.32
N SER A 16 -9.29 -11.14 -27.21
CA SER A 16 -9.38 -11.92 -25.99
C SER A 16 -8.05 -12.61 -25.68
N LEU A 17 -7.59 -12.50 -24.43
CA LEU A 17 -6.39 -13.16 -23.94
C LEU A 17 -6.76 -14.35 -23.07
N LYS A 18 -6.21 -15.52 -23.37
CA LYS A 18 -6.35 -16.73 -22.56
C LYS A 18 -5.20 -16.81 -21.58
N VAL A 19 -5.51 -16.83 -20.29
CA VAL A 19 -4.55 -16.84 -19.19
C VAL A 19 -4.63 -18.17 -18.48
N ASP A 20 -3.48 -18.81 -18.28
CA ASP A 20 -3.40 -20.01 -17.46
C ASP A 20 -3.22 -19.62 -15.99
N GLU A 21 -4.03 -20.19 -15.10
CA GLU A 21 -3.94 -19.98 -13.66
C GLU A 21 -2.62 -20.48 -13.07
N SER A 22 -2.00 -21.48 -13.70
CA SER A 22 -0.72 -22.03 -13.28
C SER A 22 0.43 -21.02 -13.35
N SER A 23 0.41 -20.07 -14.29
CA SER A 23 1.39 -18.97 -14.40
C SER A 23 1.40 -18.07 -13.16
N PHE A 24 0.30 -18.01 -12.40
CA PHE A 24 0.20 -17.28 -11.14
C PHE A 24 0.20 -18.19 -9.90
N GLY A 25 0.76 -19.41 -10.04
CA GLY A 25 0.91 -20.38 -8.94
C GLY A 25 -0.32 -21.18 -8.59
N GLY A 26 -1.37 -21.20 -9.46
CA GLY A 26 -2.52 -22.11 -9.45
C GLY A 26 -3.50 -21.96 -8.27
N SER A 27 -3.12 -21.28 -7.18
CA SER A 27 -3.99 -21.10 -6.03
C SER A 27 -3.69 -19.81 -5.25
N VAL A 28 -4.72 -19.16 -4.72
CA VAL A 28 -4.59 -17.95 -3.91
C VAL A 28 -4.14 -18.29 -2.49
N ARG A 29 -2.99 -17.75 -2.07
CA ARG A 29 -2.39 -18.02 -0.75
C ARG A 29 -2.72 -16.88 0.23
N TYR A 30 -3.93 -16.86 0.78
CA TYR A 30 -4.39 -15.82 1.71
C TYR A 30 -3.48 -15.57 2.93
N PRO A 31 -2.90 -16.60 3.60
CA PRO A 31 -1.97 -16.36 4.71
C PRO A 31 -0.73 -15.56 4.29
N LEU A 32 -0.20 -15.83 3.08
CA LEU A 32 0.96 -15.13 2.53
C LEU A 32 0.60 -13.69 2.14
N LEU A 33 -0.57 -13.47 1.54
CA LEU A 33 -1.10 -12.13 1.24
C LEU A 33 -1.25 -11.30 2.51
N LYS A 34 -1.83 -11.87 3.59
CA LYS A 34 -1.94 -11.21 4.88
C LYS A 34 -0.57 -10.77 5.42
N GLN A 35 0.44 -11.64 5.39
CA GLN A 35 1.79 -11.31 5.84
C GLN A 35 2.41 -10.19 5.00
N SER A 36 2.25 -10.23 3.69
CA SER A 36 2.73 -9.22 2.75
C SER A 36 2.08 -7.86 3.01
N ILE A 37 0.76 -7.80 3.16
CA ILE A 37 0.03 -6.55 3.46
C ILE A 37 0.50 -5.96 4.80
N VAL A 38 0.63 -6.79 5.85
CA VAL A 38 1.12 -6.34 7.16
C VAL A 38 2.54 -5.79 7.05
N MET A 39 3.41 -6.40 6.24
CA MET A 39 4.76 -5.89 5.98
C MET A 39 4.69 -4.51 5.31
N TYR A 40 3.95 -4.34 4.21
CA TYR A 40 3.84 -3.05 3.51
C TYR A 40 3.25 -1.95 4.40
N HIS A 41 2.23 -2.25 5.19
CA HIS A 41 1.67 -1.31 6.17
C HIS A 41 2.68 -0.93 7.25
N ALA A 42 3.41 -1.90 7.79
CA ALA A 42 4.43 -1.64 8.80
C ALA A 42 5.56 -0.75 8.24
N ASN A 43 6.00 -1.00 7.01
CA ASN A 43 7.08 -0.26 6.36
C ASN A 43 6.70 1.18 5.98
N LYS A 44 5.42 1.48 5.81
CA LYS A 44 4.92 2.86 5.61
C LYS A 44 4.97 3.67 6.91
N ARG A 45 5.08 3.03 8.08
CA ARG A 45 5.04 3.69 9.38
C ARG A 45 6.40 4.22 9.78
N VAL A 46 6.54 5.54 9.89
CA VAL A 46 7.80 6.21 10.20
C VAL A 46 8.27 5.99 11.66
N GLY A 47 7.35 5.85 12.62
CA GLY A 47 7.67 5.49 13.98
C GLY A 47 8.34 6.58 14.84
N THR A 48 8.17 7.86 14.50
CA THR A 48 8.82 9.01 15.17
C THR A 48 8.18 9.43 16.50
N ALA A 49 7.08 8.79 16.91
CA ALA A 49 6.38 9.17 18.13
C ALA A 49 7.26 8.93 19.37
N ALA A 50 7.57 9.99 20.11
CA ALA A 50 8.36 9.95 21.32
C ALA A 50 7.70 10.78 22.43
N THR A 51 7.84 10.33 23.67
CA THR A 51 7.40 11.06 24.87
C THR A 51 8.51 11.06 25.91
N LYS A 52 8.54 12.07 26.79
CA LYS A 52 9.58 12.20 27.80
C LYS A 52 9.28 11.31 28.99
N GLY A 53 10.15 10.35 29.28
CA GLY A 53 10.17 9.62 30.52
C GLY A 53 10.72 10.47 31.67
N ARG A 54 10.58 9.99 32.91
CA ARG A 54 11.02 10.73 34.10
C ARG A 54 12.50 11.13 34.11
N GLY A 55 13.37 10.38 33.40
CA GLY A 55 14.80 10.72 33.27
C GLY A 55 15.05 11.89 32.32
N MET A 56 14.18 12.08 31.32
CA MET A 56 14.33 13.10 30.25
C MET A 56 13.69 14.45 30.64
N VAL A 57 12.84 14.49 31.67
CA VAL A 57 12.22 15.73 32.16
C VAL A 57 13.19 16.52 33.00
N LYS A 58 13.31 17.84 32.75
CA LYS A 58 14.12 18.75 33.54
C LYS A 58 13.56 18.88 34.96
N GLY A 59 14.41 18.81 35.98
CA GLY A 59 14.03 18.96 37.39
C GLY A 59 14.95 18.19 38.32
N SER A 60 14.79 18.38 39.63
CA SER A 60 15.58 17.72 40.66
C SER A 60 15.20 16.23 40.82
N THR A 61 16.20 15.37 41.02
CA THR A 61 16.04 13.98 41.39
C THR A 61 15.96 13.77 42.90
N LYS A 62 16.23 14.82 43.71
CA LYS A 62 16.19 14.77 45.18
C LYS A 62 14.75 14.46 45.65
N LYS A 63 14.63 13.62 46.67
CA LYS A 63 13.36 13.39 47.37
C LYS A 63 12.87 14.70 47.96
N LEU A 64 11.58 15.02 47.74
CA LEU A 64 11.01 16.32 48.10
C LEU A 64 11.02 16.58 49.62
N PHE A 65 10.72 15.57 50.40
CA PHE A 65 10.75 15.64 51.87
C PHE A 65 11.01 14.25 52.49
N ARG A 66 11.31 14.20 53.79
CA ARG A 66 11.58 12.98 54.54
C ARG A 66 10.39 12.02 54.51
N GLN A 67 10.65 10.71 54.69
CA GLN A 67 9.70 9.63 54.54
C GLN A 67 8.51 9.68 55.54
N LYS A 68 8.76 10.14 56.76
CA LYS A 68 7.79 10.22 57.84
C LYS A 68 7.93 11.57 58.57
N GLY A 69 6.93 11.97 59.37
CA GLY A 69 6.98 13.15 60.25
C GLY A 69 6.70 14.48 59.55
N THR A 70 6.06 14.49 58.35
CA THR A 70 5.69 15.73 57.63
C THR A 70 4.17 15.96 57.57
N GLY A 71 3.36 15.01 58.05
CA GLY A 71 1.90 15.06 57.90
C GLY A 71 1.39 14.88 56.47
N ASN A 72 2.25 14.89 55.45
CA ASN A 72 1.91 14.77 54.05
C ASN A 72 2.05 13.35 53.53
N ALA A 73 1.36 13.04 52.42
CA ALA A 73 1.50 11.77 51.71
C ALA A 73 2.96 11.55 51.24
N ARG A 74 3.43 10.31 51.29
CA ARG A 74 4.80 9.94 50.87
C ARG A 74 5.03 10.27 49.39
N VAL A 75 6.11 11.00 49.09
CA VAL A 75 6.44 11.43 47.75
C VAL A 75 7.93 11.21 47.47
N GLY A 76 8.26 10.78 46.26
CA GLY A 76 9.62 10.68 45.77
C GLY A 76 10.14 12.03 45.24
N ASN A 77 10.68 12.03 44.05
CA ASN A 77 11.20 13.23 43.39
C ASN A 77 10.14 13.98 42.60
N ARG A 78 10.46 15.19 42.12
CA ARG A 78 9.55 16.06 41.35
C ARG A 78 9.24 15.52 39.95
N ARG A 79 10.11 14.67 39.35
CA ARG A 79 9.99 14.16 38.02
C ARG A 79 9.05 12.95 37.85
N THR A 80 8.48 12.44 38.94
CA THR A 80 7.64 11.23 38.91
C THR A 80 6.37 11.45 38.09
N GLY A 81 5.92 10.41 37.36
CA GLY A 81 4.72 10.47 36.53
C GLY A 81 3.41 10.75 37.27
N LYS A 82 3.41 10.62 38.61
CA LYS A 82 2.28 10.97 39.50
C LYS A 82 2.11 12.47 39.72
N ARG A 83 3.02 13.29 39.23
CA ARG A 83 3.00 14.75 39.46
C ARG A 83 2.80 15.51 38.15
N VAL A 84 2.16 16.69 38.29
CA VAL A 84 2.05 17.66 37.20
C VAL A 84 3.45 18.10 36.77
N GLY A 85 3.75 18.05 35.48
CA GLY A 85 5.06 18.32 34.94
C GLY A 85 6.10 17.18 35.13
N GLY A 86 5.68 16.01 35.63
CA GLY A 86 6.51 14.81 35.66
C GLY A 86 6.56 14.07 34.32
N GLY A 87 7.45 13.09 34.20
CA GLY A 87 7.60 12.27 33.00
C GLY A 87 6.53 11.18 32.87
N MET A 88 6.32 10.71 31.66
CA MET A 88 5.45 9.56 31.40
C MET A 88 6.04 8.28 32.01
N THR A 89 5.19 7.44 32.62
CA THR A 89 5.63 6.18 33.24
C THR A 89 6.19 5.20 32.23
N PHE A 90 5.45 4.98 31.13
CA PHE A 90 5.88 4.19 29.98
C PHE A 90 6.01 5.13 28.77
N ALA A 91 7.13 5.86 28.75
CA ALA A 91 7.41 6.80 27.68
C ALA A 91 7.61 6.07 26.35
N LYS A 92 6.95 6.56 25.29
CA LYS A 92 7.20 6.09 23.95
C LYS A 92 8.59 6.51 23.49
N ILE A 93 9.29 5.60 22.84
CA ILE A 93 10.58 5.84 22.20
C ILE A 93 10.40 5.64 20.72
N SER A 94 11.02 6.50 19.91
CA SER A 94 11.04 6.31 18.46
C SER A 94 11.66 4.95 18.14
N ARG A 95 10.96 4.18 17.30
CA ARG A 95 11.40 2.84 16.92
C ARG A 95 11.09 2.56 15.45
N ASP A 96 11.88 1.71 14.85
CA ASP A 96 11.62 1.17 13.53
C ASP A 96 10.52 0.09 13.59
N PHE A 97 9.57 0.16 12.66
CA PHE A 97 8.50 -0.82 12.49
C PHE A 97 8.72 -1.70 11.27
N SER A 98 9.83 -1.52 10.55
CA SER A 98 10.13 -2.25 9.32
C SER A 98 10.09 -3.76 9.51
N LYS A 99 9.48 -4.43 8.54
CA LYS A 99 9.44 -5.89 8.45
C LYS A 99 10.02 -6.31 7.11
N GLN A 100 10.71 -7.44 7.09
CA GLN A 100 11.30 -8.00 5.89
C GLN A 100 10.59 -9.29 5.50
N MET A 101 10.55 -9.54 4.18
CA MET A 101 10.04 -10.78 3.58
C MET A 101 10.99 -11.20 2.46
N PRO A 102 11.34 -12.49 2.33
CA PRO A 102 12.17 -13.01 1.25
C PRO A 102 11.62 -12.67 -0.14
N LYS A 103 12.52 -12.44 -1.13
CA LYS A 103 12.11 -12.09 -2.51
C LYS A 103 11.14 -13.10 -3.12
N LYS A 104 11.41 -14.41 -2.97
CA LYS A 104 10.54 -15.49 -3.48
C LYS A 104 9.13 -15.41 -2.91
N GLN A 105 8.99 -15.13 -1.61
CA GLN A 105 7.67 -14.98 -0.98
C GLN A 105 6.95 -13.71 -1.45
N ARG A 106 7.68 -12.60 -1.71
CA ARG A 106 7.08 -11.37 -2.24
C ARG A 106 6.55 -11.56 -3.66
N ARG A 107 7.30 -12.27 -4.54
CA ARG A 107 6.83 -12.64 -5.88
C ARG A 107 5.56 -13.49 -5.79
N LEU A 108 5.62 -14.59 -5.05
CA LEU A 108 4.49 -15.48 -4.86
C LEU A 108 3.25 -14.79 -4.25
N ALA A 109 3.46 -13.76 -3.40
CA ALA A 109 2.37 -12.93 -2.88
C ALA A 109 1.80 -12.02 -3.98
N ARG A 110 2.65 -11.42 -4.83
CA ARG A 110 2.23 -10.63 -5.99
C ARG A 110 1.35 -11.48 -6.91
N ASP A 111 1.83 -12.64 -7.30
CA ASP A 111 1.15 -13.54 -8.23
C ASP A 111 -0.18 -14.05 -7.66
N SER A 112 -0.21 -14.40 -6.37
CA SER A 112 -1.45 -14.75 -5.67
C SER A 112 -2.45 -13.58 -5.60
N ALA A 113 -1.97 -12.33 -5.50
CA ALA A 113 -2.85 -11.15 -5.50
C ALA A 113 -3.43 -10.88 -6.90
N VAL A 114 -2.62 -11.05 -7.96
CA VAL A 114 -3.10 -10.94 -9.34
C VAL A 114 -4.12 -12.02 -9.65
N LEU A 115 -3.84 -13.28 -9.28
CA LEU A 115 -4.75 -14.40 -9.46
C LEU A 115 -6.11 -14.15 -8.78
N GLU A 116 -6.11 -13.63 -7.56
CA GLU A 116 -7.35 -13.28 -6.85
C GLU A 116 -8.15 -12.23 -7.62
N LYS A 117 -7.50 -11.20 -8.19
CA LYS A 117 -8.16 -10.18 -9.02
C LYS A 117 -8.72 -10.75 -10.31
N LEU A 118 -8.02 -11.70 -10.94
CA LEU A 118 -8.48 -12.41 -12.14
C LEU A 118 -9.73 -13.24 -11.84
N LEU A 119 -9.70 -14.07 -10.79
CA LEU A 119 -10.82 -14.90 -10.38
C LEU A 119 -12.06 -14.09 -9.96
N SER A 120 -11.85 -12.89 -9.41
CA SER A 120 -12.92 -11.97 -9.00
C SER A 120 -13.43 -11.07 -10.14
N ASN A 121 -12.97 -11.25 -11.37
CA ASN A 121 -13.31 -10.40 -12.55
C ASN A 121 -13.05 -8.90 -12.30
N ASN A 122 -11.99 -8.58 -11.56
CA ASN A 122 -11.59 -7.22 -11.23
C ASN A 122 -10.40 -6.71 -12.05
N VAL A 123 -10.05 -7.42 -13.12
CA VAL A 123 -8.99 -7.05 -14.08
C VAL A 123 -9.63 -6.61 -15.38
N VAL A 124 -9.15 -5.49 -15.92
CA VAL A 124 -9.51 -4.97 -17.23
C VAL A 124 -8.22 -4.79 -18.02
N VAL A 125 -8.19 -5.21 -19.27
CA VAL A 125 -7.04 -5.06 -20.15
C VAL A 125 -7.40 -4.10 -21.27
N VAL A 126 -6.51 -3.12 -21.52
CA VAL A 126 -6.65 -2.17 -22.64
C VAL A 126 -5.45 -2.32 -23.54
N ASP A 127 -5.68 -2.19 -24.84
CA ASP A 127 -4.65 -2.35 -25.85
C ASP A 127 -3.51 -1.34 -25.62
N GLU A 128 -3.80 -0.06 -25.69
CA GLU A 128 -2.84 1.03 -25.51
C GLU A 128 -3.39 2.21 -24.70
N LEU A 129 -2.51 2.82 -23.83
CA LEU A 129 -2.81 4.01 -23.04
C LEU A 129 -1.69 5.07 -23.25
N GLY A 130 -1.48 5.53 -24.48
CA GLY A 130 -0.49 6.58 -24.78
C GLY A 130 -1.13 7.97 -24.81
N PHE A 131 -0.44 8.98 -24.28
CA PHE A 131 -0.84 10.40 -24.33
C PHE A 131 0.31 11.24 -24.89
N GLU A 132 0.08 11.97 -26.00
CA GLU A 132 1.06 12.94 -26.51
C GLU A 132 1.26 14.10 -25.53
N LYS A 133 0.17 14.59 -24.95
CA LYS A 133 0.17 15.66 -23.93
C LYS A 133 -0.61 15.24 -22.70
N PRO A 134 -0.14 15.60 -21.48
CA PRO A 134 -0.84 15.24 -20.26
C PRO A 134 -2.20 15.96 -20.15
N LYS A 135 -3.30 15.20 -20.13
CA LYS A 135 -4.68 15.71 -19.97
C LYS A 135 -5.47 14.78 -19.07
N THR A 136 -5.93 15.30 -17.94
CA THR A 136 -6.75 14.55 -16.97
C THR A 136 -8.14 14.25 -17.52
N LYS A 137 -8.72 15.17 -18.31
CA LYS A 137 -10.07 15.03 -18.86
C LYS A 137 -10.17 13.86 -19.82
N ASP A 138 -9.20 13.70 -20.71
CA ASP A 138 -9.17 12.60 -21.69
C ASP A 138 -9.03 11.24 -20.97
N PHE A 139 -8.22 11.21 -19.88
CA PHE A 139 -8.07 9.98 -19.09
C PHE A 139 -9.34 9.62 -18.31
N VAL A 140 -10.06 10.61 -17.77
CA VAL A 140 -11.38 10.39 -17.13
C VAL A 140 -12.37 9.81 -18.12
N THR A 141 -12.42 10.32 -19.34
CA THR A 141 -13.32 9.79 -20.40
C THR A 141 -13.02 8.31 -20.71
N ILE A 142 -11.75 7.93 -20.81
CA ILE A 142 -11.35 6.51 -21.01
C ILE A 142 -11.84 5.65 -19.84
N LEU A 143 -11.65 6.10 -18.59
CA LEU A 143 -12.10 5.35 -17.42
C LEU A 143 -13.62 5.22 -17.30
N ASP A 144 -14.36 6.23 -17.77
CA ASP A 144 -15.83 6.19 -17.83
C ASP A 144 -16.30 5.20 -18.90
N ASN A 145 -15.68 5.21 -20.10
CA ASN A 145 -15.97 4.26 -21.16
C ASN A 145 -15.75 2.82 -20.70
N LEU A 146 -14.67 2.56 -19.93
CA LEU A 146 -14.35 1.27 -19.32
C LEU A 146 -15.21 0.94 -18.09
N LYS A 147 -16.11 1.83 -17.66
CA LYS A 147 -16.98 1.69 -16.47
C LYS A 147 -16.19 1.42 -15.19
N ILE A 148 -15.03 2.05 -15.04
CA ILE A 148 -14.13 1.88 -13.89
C ILE A 148 -14.35 2.98 -12.84
N LEU A 149 -14.57 4.22 -13.27
CA LEU A 149 -14.51 5.43 -12.45
C LEU A 149 -15.39 5.37 -11.18
N ASN A 150 -16.59 4.83 -11.29
CA ASN A 150 -17.57 4.78 -10.19
C ASN A 150 -17.56 3.48 -9.38
N LYS A 151 -16.66 2.54 -9.68
CA LYS A 151 -16.65 1.19 -9.06
C LYS A 151 -15.61 1.01 -7.95
N GLY A 152 -14.90 2.07 -7.54
CA GLY A 152 -13.94 2.04 -6.44
C GLY A 152 -12.54 2.50 -6.85
N SER A 153 -11.51 2.05 -6.13
CA SER A 153 -10.11 2.36 -6.45
C SER A 153 -9.60 1.49 -7.61
N CYS A 154 -8.77 2.07 -8.48
CA CYS A 154 -8.17 1.38 -9.61
C CYS A 154 -6.65 1.56 -9.62
N LEU A 155 -5.94 0.47 -9.87
CA LEU A 155 -4.51 0.45 -10.11
C LEU A 155 -4.26 0.28 -11.61
N VAL A 156 -3.64 1.27 -12.24
CA VAL A 156 -3.26 1.25 -13.65
C VAL A 156 -1.83 0.77 -13.76
N THR A 157 -1.62 -0.31 -14.47
CA THR A 157 -0.30 -0.94 -14.63
C THR A 157 0.13 -0.85 -16.09
N ILE A 158 1.31 -0.28 -16.31
CA ILE A 158 1.89 0.00 -17.63
C ILE A 158 3.20 -0.77 -17.82
N SER A 159 3.60 -0.98 -19.07
CA SER A 159 4.80 -1.76 -19.41
C SER A 159 6.11 -1.05 -19.05
N SER A 160 6.14 0.29 -19.16
CA SER A 160 7.26 1.16 -18.84
C SER A 160 6.76 2.49 -18.27
N GLU A 161 7.63 3.26 -17.66
CA GLU A 161 7.25 4.58 -17.13
C GLU A 161 6.83 5.55 -18.25
N ASP A 162 5.59 6.05 -18.17
CA ASP A 162 5.07 7.12 -19.01
C ASP A 162 4.71 8.34 -18.15
N THR A 163 5.52 9.40 -18.30
CA THR A 163 5.34 10.64 -17.55
C THR A 163 4.06 11.39 -17.91
N ASN A 164 3.58 11.29 -19.16
CA ASN A 164 2.36 11.95 -19.61
C ASN A 164 1.13 11.26 -19.05
N LEU A 165 1.10 9.93 -19.08
CA LEU A 165 0.06 9.14 -18.46
C LEU A 165 0.01 9.37 -16.94
N TYR A 166 1.16 9.33 -16.26
CA TYR A 166 1.24 9.58 -14.82
C TYR A 166 0.70 10.97 -14.45
N LYS A 167 1.09 12.03 -15.18
CA LYS A 167 0.58 13.39 -14.96
C LYS A 167 -0.92 13.49 -15.22
N SER A 168 -1.46 12.75 -16.18
CA SER A 168 -2.89 12.72 -16.51
C SER A 168 -3.72 12.04 -15.44
N ALA A 169 -3.18 10.99 -14.80
CA ALA A 169 -3.90 10.15 -13.84
C ALA A 169 -3.77 10.60 -12.38
N ARG A 170 -2.61 11.13 -11.95
CA ARG A 170 -2.30 11.38 -10.54
C ARG A 170 -3.26 12.32 -9.81
N ASN A 171 -3.96 13.20 -10.53
CA ASN A 171 -4.93 14.12 -9.93
C ASN A 171 -6.31 13.48 -9.67
N ILE A 172 -6.55 12.29 -10.21
CA ILE A 172 -7.84 11.62 -10.07
C ILE A 172 -7.83 10.82 -8.76
N PRO A 173 -8.80 11.04 -7.87
CA PRO A 173 -8.83 10.35 -6.59
C PRO A 173 -9.00 8.84 -6.76
N ARG A 174 -8.36 8.06 -5.90
CA ARG A 174 -8.42 6.58 -5.86
C ARG A 174 -7.84 5.88 -7.10
N ILE A 175 -7.09 6.59 -7.94
CA ILE A 175 -6.36 6.01 -9.05
C ILE A 175 -4.86 6.10 -8.78
N ALA A 176 -4.15 5.01 -8.98
CA ALA A 176 -2.69 4.96 -8.93
C ALA A 176 -2.18 4.38 -10.25
N VAL A 177 -1.04 4.88 -10.72
CA VAL A 177 -0.35 4.38 -11.91
C VAL A 177 1.02 3.90 -11.50
N MET A 178 1.41 2.71 -11.94
CA MET A 178 2.75 2.17 -11.72
C MET A 178 3.18 1.25 -12.87
N PRO A 179 4.49 1.14 -13.12
CA PRO A 179 5.03 0.16 -14.05
C PRO A 179 4.93 -1.26 -13.48
N VAL A 180 4.92 -2.26 -14.36
CA VAL A 180 4.88 -3.69 -13.98
C VAL A 180 6.03 -4.07 -13.06
N THR A 181 7.22 -3.50 -13.27
CA THR A 181 8.43 -3.76 -12.47
C THR A 181 8.25 -3.46 -10.99
N ASP A 182 7.45 -2.44 -10.65
CA ASP A 182 7.22 -1.99 -9.27
C ASP A 182 5.98 -2.62 -8.64
N LEU A 183 5.26 -3.45 -9.40
CA LEU A 183 4.02 -4.07 -8.96
C LEU A 183 4.24 -4.96 -7.74
N ASN A 184 3.48 -4.71 -6.69
CA ASN A 184 3.57 -5.45 -5.44
C ASN A 184 2.19 -5.82 -4.86
N ALA A 185 2.14 -6.88 -4.06
CA ALA A 185 0.91 -7.39 -3.48
C ALA A 185 0.16 -6.37 -2.60
N GLY A 186 0.89 -5.43 -1.96
CA GLY A 186 0.28 -4.40 -1.12
C GLY A 186 -0.56 -3.42 -1.92
N ASP A 187 -0.06 -2.96 -3.05
CA ASP A 187 -0.78 -2.02 -3.92
C ASP A 187 -1.91 -2.71 -4.68
N ILE A 188 -1.71 -3.96 -5.13
CA ILE A 188 -2.79 -4.77 -5.74
C ILE A 188 -3.97 -4.93 -4.78
N CYS A 189 -3.71 -5.32 -3.53
CA CYS A 189 -4.77 -5.54 -2.55
C CYS A 189 -5.45 -4.24 -2.09
N ASN A 190 -4.75 -3.10 -2.11
CA ASN A 190 -5.31 -1.80 -1.74
C ASN A 190 -6.29 -1.25 -2.78
N HIS A 191 -6.21 -1.70 -4.03
CA HIS A 191 -7.10 -1.27 -5.09
C HIS A 191 -8.14 -2.34 -5.41
N LYS A 192 -9.36 -1.91 -5.69
CA LYS A 192 -10.47 -2.82 -6.01
C LYS A 192 -10.31 -3.41 -7.40
N LYS A 193 -9.99 -2.58 -8.38
CA LYS A 193 -9.81 -2.98 -9.78
C LYS A 193 -8.38 -2.77 -10.24
N MET A 194 -7.99 -3.54 -11.26
CA MET A 194 -6.74 -3.36 -11.98
C MET A 194 -7.02 -3.09 -13.45
N LEU A 195 -6.30 -2.14 -14.02
CA LEU A 195 -6.30 -1.81 -15.43
C LEU A 195 -4.88 -2.06 -15.96
N PHE A 196 -4.73 -2.99 -16.86
CA PHE A 196 -3.46 -3.29 -17.52
C PHE A 196 -3.45 -2.79 -18.97
N THR A 197 -2.30 -2.33 -19.44
CA THR A 197 -2.04 -2.32 -20.89
C THR A 197 -1.72 -3.75 -21.35
N LYS A 198 -2.09 -4.11 -22.58
CA LYS A 198 -1.82 -5.45 -23.14
C LYS A 198 -0.37 -5.86 -23.02
N GLU A 199 0.57 -4.95 -23.34
CA GLU A 199 2.01 -5.19 -23.16
C GLU A 199 2.40 -5.43 -21.69
N ALA A 200 1.85 -4.65 -20.77
CA ALA A 200 2.14 -4.81 -19.35
C ALA A 200 1.68 -6.18 -18.83
N PHE A 201 0.51 -6.61 -19.26
CA PHE A 201 -0.01 -7.90 -18.86
C PHE A 201 0.81 -9.07 -19.45
N LEU A 202 1.22 -8.99 -20.70
CA LEU A 202 2.08 -10.00 -21.33
C LEU A 202 3.45 -10.06 -20.64
N LYS A 203 4.07 -8.92 -20.30
CA LYS A 203 5.32 -8.91 -19.54
C LYS A 203 5.18 -9.61 -18.19
N LEU A 204 4.06 -9.43 -17.49
CA LEU A 204 3.82 -10.07 -16.21
C LEU A 204 3.70 -11.61 -16.33
N THR A 205 3.17 -12.11 -17.44
CA THR A 205 3.02 -13.56 -17.69
C THR A 205 4.30 -14.23 -18.19
N VAL A 206 5.26 -13.48 -18.76
CA VAL A 206 6.52 -14.00 -19.33
C VAL A 206 7.70 -13.92 -18.34
N GLU A 207 7.62 -13.09 -17.29
CA GLU A 207 8.70 -12.87 -16.30
C GLU A 207 8.84 -13.98 -15.23
N ASP A 208 8.33 -15.20 -15.43
CA ASP A 208 8.52 -16.35 -14.53
C ASP A 208 9.67 -17.26 -14.95
#